data_c0c0981a2fd74b9eff9b7c61644df02b
#
_entry.id   c0c0981a2fd74b9eff9b7c61644df02b
#
_cell.length_a   1.000
_cell.length_b   1.000
_cell.length_c   1.000
_cell.angle_alpha   90.00
_cell.angle_beta   90.00
_cell.angle_gamma   90.00
#
_symmetry.space_group_name_H-M   'P 1'
#
loop_
_entity.id
_entity.type
_entity.pdbx_description
1 polymer ?
#
loop_
_entity_poly.entity_id
_entity_poly.type
_entity_poly.pdbx_seq_one_letter_code
_entity_poly.pdbx_strand_id
1 'polypeptide(L)'
;MQIHPSYQKLQPLLPLISAIWACALWQTAWAGQPAAPNLVLIISDDQAWTDFGFMGHDVVQTPRLDQLARQSVLFPRGYVPTSLCRPSLMTLATGLYAHQHLTTGNDPSPRLAPPSSVAYKELRSRLIDHIDRQPTLAQILGLRGYRSHQSGKWWEGGYRRGGFTHGMTRGFPKPGGRHGDDGLKIGRQGLQPVLDFMQSAVQQETPFFVWYAPFLPHSPHNPPERVLRRYRVPGRPAKLAKYYAMCEWFDETCGQLLDALEDLRVQDNTLVAFVTDNGWIQRTAGTQVPAGWRPQFAPRSKQSPYEGGVRTPIMLRWPGRIPAARRDELVSSIDLVPTLLAAAGGDVPAKLPGLNLLPLVMHNRPLKRDALLGEGFAHDIADLDVPEASLLYRWCIRDRWKLVLSYDGQVNRYRAVHGSRAVGPQLFDLLADPHEEHNLAKQHPQVVAELAARIDRWWPVRQRQTVVTP
;
A
#
# COMPACT_ATOMS: atom_id res chain seq x y z
N MET A 1 -80.93 -70.42 15.17
CA MET A 1 -81.08 -69.23 16.03
C MET A 1 -79.76 -68.96 16.68
N GLN A 2 -78.95 -68.17 16.01
CA GLN A 2 -77.58 -67.85 16.43
C GLN A 2 -77.42 -66.31 16.42
N ILE A 3 -77.02 -65.77 17.54
CA ILE A 3 -76.83 -64.37 17.80
C ILE A 3 -75.34 -64.13 17.62
N HIS A 4 -74.95 -63.21 16.68
CA HIS A 4 -73.62 -62.72 16.53
C HIS A 4 -73.44 -61.37 17.27
N PRO A 5 -72.39 -61.19 18.06
CA PRO A 5 -72.05 -59.89 18.61
C PRO A 5 -71.11 -59.13 17.71
N SER A 6 -71.42 -57.85 17.40
CA SER A 6 -70.59 -56.88 16.67
C SER A 6 -69.52 -56.34 17.59
N TYR A 7 -68.25 -56.49 17.15
CA TYR A 7 -67.09 -55.81 17.74
C TYR A 7 -66.90 -54.44 17.08
N GLN A 8 -67.05 -53.38 17.84
CA GLN A 8 -66.58 -52.05 17.47
C GLN A 8 -65.06 -51.96 17.73
N LYS A 9 -64.27 -51.67 16.70
CA LYS A 9 -62.86 -51.36 16.82
C LYS A 9 -62.69 -49.94 17.28
N LEU A 10 -62.12 -49.72 18.44
CA LEU A 10 -61.52 -48.46 18.92
C LEU A 10 -60.24 -48.22 18.17
N GLN A 11 -60.14 -47.09 17.42
CA GLN A 11 -58.88 -46.57 16.90
C GLN A 11 -58.16 -45.83 18.03
N PRO A 12 -56.80 -45.96 18.14
CA PRO A 12 -56.05 -45.20 19.10
C PRO A 12 -55.71 -43.82 18.53
N LEU A 13 -56.05 -42.78 19.27
CA LEU A 13 -55.54 -41.44 19.16
C LEU A 13 -54.06 -41.47 19.60
N LEU A 14 -53.10 -41.26 18.69
CA LEU A 14 -51.68 -41.04 18.90
C LEU A 14 -51.18 -39.84 18.07
N PRO A 15 -50.09 -39.15 18.42
CA PRO A 15 -50.09 -37.92 19.18
C PRO A 15 -49.63 -36.75 18.32
N LEU A 16 -50.28 -35.63 18.46
CA LEU A 16 -49.92 -34.32 17.88
C LEU A 16 -48.82 -33.58 18.69
N ILE A 17 -47.92 -34.30 19.34
CA ILE A 17 -46.87 -33.67 20.20
C ILE A 17 -45.47 -33.73 19.61
N SER A 18 -45.24 -34.48 18.51
CA SER A 18 -43.87 -34.63 17.95
C SER A 18 -43.48 -33.60 16.91
N ALA A 19 -44.35 -32.70 16.43
CA ALA A 19 -44.07 -31.75 15.41
C ALA A 19 -43.54 -30.38 15.90
N ILE A 20 -43.68 -30.07 17.21
CA ILE A 20 -43.26 -28.77 17.77
C ILE A 20 -41.77 -28.76 18.15
N TRP A 21 -41.17 -29.92 18.43
CA TRP A 21 -39.74 -29.98 18.79
C TRP A 21 -38.77 -30.04 17.61
N ALA A 22 -39.22 -30.34 16.39
CA ALA A 22 -38.38 -30.35 15.21
C ALA A 22 -38.13 -28.92 14.61
N CYS A 23 -39.05 -27.97 14.84
CA CYS A 23 -38.86 -26.59 14.42
C CYS A 23 -37.95 -25.77 15.34
N ALA A 24 -37.79 -26.15 16.60
CA ALA A 24 -36.92 -25.45 17.55
C ALA A 24 -35.43 -25.80 17.38
N LEU A 25 -35.11 -26.93 16.76
CA LEU A 25 -33.73 -27.37 16.52
C LEU A 25 -33.14 -26.84 15.20
N TRP A 26 -33.95 -26.27 14.30
CA TRP A 26 -33.48 -25.66 13.07
C TRP A 26 -33.20 -24.15 13.19
N GLN A 27 -33.59 -23.51 14.28
CA GLN A 27 -33.27 -22.09 14.53
C GLN A 27 -31.91 -21.86 15.22
N THR A 28 -31.25 -22.91 15.71
CA THR A 28 -29.92 -22.79 16.34
C THR A 28 -28.74 -23.03 15.39
N ALA A 29 -28.97 -23.33 14.10
CA ALA A 29 -27.91 -23.57 13.12
C ALA A 29 -27.53 -22.31 12.32
N TRP A 30 -28.14 -21.17 12.57
CA TRP A 30 -27.73 -19.85 12.06
C TRP A 30 -27.10 -18.98 13.14
N ALA A 31 -26.32 -19.58 14.04
CA ALA A 31 -25.36 -18.83 14.85
C ALA A 31 -24.28 -18.29 13.88
N GLY A 32 -24.46 -17.03 13.52
CA GLY A 32 -23.88 -16.29 12.43
C GLY A 32 -22.41 -16.59 12.11
N GLN A 33 -22.13 -16.78 10.84
CA GLN A 33 -20.80 -16.46 10.38
C GLN A 33 -20.48 -15.05 10.87
N PRO A 34 -19.32 -14.83 11.50
CA PRO A 34 -18.96 -13.50 11.96
C PRO A 34 -19.11 -12.54 10.78
N ALA A 35 -19.79 -11.41 11.01
CA ALA A 35 -19.98 -10.39 9.99
C ALA A 35 -18.64 -10.08 9.31
N ALA A 36 -18.64 -10.00 7.98
CA ALA A 36 -17.43 -9.69 7.23
C ALA A 36 -16.77 -8.41 7.79
N PRO A 37 -15.45 -8.40 8.04
CA PRO A 37 -14.78 -7.26 8.66
C PRO A 37 -14.79 -6.05 7.77
N ASN A 38 -14.81 -4.86 8.35
CA ASN A 38 -14.46 -3.65 7.62
C ASN A 38 -12.95 -3.61 7.35
N LEU A 39 -12.56 -2.93 6.29
CA LEU A 39 -11.17 -2.80 5.87
C LEU A 39 -10.82 -1.32 5.75
N VAL A 40 -9.71 -0.92 6.35
CA VAL A 40 -9.16 0.44 6.23
C VAL A 40 -7.70 0.33 5.81
N LEU A 41 -7.36 0.92 4.67
CA LEU A 41 -5.99 1.03 4.19
C LEU A 41 -5.54 2.49 4.28
N ILE A 42 -4.63 2.77 5.21
CA ILE A 42 -4.01 4.08 5.41
C ILE A 42 -2.68 4.12 4.66
N ILE A 43 -2.53 5.09 3.76
CA ILE A 43 -1.35 5.25 2.92
C ILE A 43 -0.75 6.63 3.16
N SER A 44 0.45 6.68 3.73
CA SER A 44 1.25 7.90 3.82
C SER A 44 1.91 8.21 2.47
N ASP A 45 2.03 9.49 2.12
CA ASP A 45 2.54 9.96 0.83
C ASP A 45 3.87 10.72 1.01
N ASP A 46 4.98 10.17 0.50
CA ASP A 46 6.32 10.77 0.62
C ASP A 46 6.81 10.88 2.08
N GLN A 47 6.97 9.75 2.78
CA GLN A 47 7.48 9.73 4.15
C GLN A 47 8.58 8.69 4.32
N ALA A 48 9.71 9.05 4.93
CA ALA A 48 10.77 8.09 5.22
C ALA A 48 10.36 7.10 6.31
N TRP A 49 10.88 5.88 6.23
CA TRP A 49 10.65 4.85 7.24
C TRP A 49 11.12 5.25 8.65
N THR A 50 12.04 6.22 8.73
CA THR A 50 12.56 6.79 9.98
C THR A 50 11.68 7.87 10.60
N ASP A 51 10.73 8.45 9.84
CA ASP A 51 10.03 9.68 10.24
C ASP A 51 8.76 9.41 11.06
N PHE A 52 8.86 8.45 12.00
CA PHE A 52 7.81 8.05 12.94
C PHE A 52 8.39 7.85 14.34
N GLY A 53 7.65 8.24 15.39
CA GLY A 53 8.05 8.03 16.78
C GLY A 53 8.27 6.54 17.08
N PHE A 54 7.36 5.65 16.64
CA PHE A 54 7.49 4.19 16.83
C PHE A 54 8.67 3.57 16.06
N MET A 55 9.29 4.29 15.13
CA MET A 55 10.54 3.90 14.45
C MET A 55 11.78 4.55 15.08
N GLY A 56 11.61 5.36 16.12
CA GLY A 56 12.70 5.96 16.88
C GLY A 56 13.07 7.40 16.48
N HIS A 57 12.21 8.13 15.78
CA HIS A 57 12.48 9.53 15.44
C HIS A 57 12.32 10.44 16.67
N ASP A 58 13.39 11.16 17.03
CA ASP A 58 13.43 11.98 18.27
C ASP A 58 12.61 13.29 18.21
N VAL A 59 12.28 13.76 17.01
CA VAL A 59 11.71 15.10 16.81
C VAL A 59 10.28 15.05 16.27
N VAL A 60 10.02 14.25 15.23
CA VAL A 60 8.69 14.13 14.62
C VAL A 60 7.73 13.48 15.61
N GLN A 61 6.60 14.14 15.86
CA GLN A 61 5.58 13.65 16.77
C GLN A 61 4.50 12.90 16.00
N THR A 62 4.36 11.60 16.27
CA THR A 62 3.33 10.75 15.65
C THR A 62 2.55 9.94 16.70
N PRO A 63 1.99 10.60 17.75
CA PRO A 63 1.41 9.88 18.89
C PRO A 63 0.26 8.94 18.52
N ARG A 64 -0.52 9.25 17.47
CA ARG A 64 -1.66 8.46 17.02
C ARG A 64 -1.19 7.21 16.24
N LEU A 65 -0.21 7.36 15.36
CA LEU A 65 0.44 6.24 14.67
C LEU A 65 1.29 5.41 15.62
N ASP A 66 1.90 6.02 16.64
CA ASP A 66 2.61 5.30 17.71
C ASP A 66 1.62 4.43 18.52
N GLN A 67 0.42 4.93 18.79
CA GLN A 67 -0.65 4.15 19.43
C GLN A 67 -1.10 3.00 18.51
N LEU A 68 -1.33 3.28 17.23
CA LEU A 68 -1.66 2.25 16.24
C LEU A 68 -0.58 1.16 16.20
N ALA A 69 0.71 1.54 16.18
CA ALA A 69 1.83 0.61 16.18
C ALA A 69 1.85 -0.31 17.41
N ARG A 70 1.56 0.26 18.60
CA ARG A 70 1.47 -0.54 19.84
C ARG A 70 0.29 -1.52 19.85
N GLN A 71 -0.74 -1.28 19.05
CA GLN A 71 -1.93 -2.13 18.92
C GLN A 71 -1.88 -3.07 17.71
N SER A 72 -0.83 -3.03 16.91
CA SER A 72 -0.67 -3.74 15.65
C SER A 72 0.39 -4.83 15.71
N VAL A 73 0.36 -5.75 14.74
CA VAL A 73 1.62 -6.33 14.31
C VAL A 73 2.33 -5.29 13.45
N LEU A 74 3.52 -4.88 13.90
CA LEU A 74 4.40 -3.94 13.22
C LEU A 74 5.55 -4.69 12.54
N PHE A 75 5.69 -4.50 11.23
CA PHE A 75 6.83 -4.95 10.44
C PHE A 75 7.74 -3.75 10.12
N PRO A 76 8.82 -3.50 10.87
CA PRO A 76 9.75 -2.40 10.60
C PRO A 76 10.61 -2.64 9.35
N ARG A 77 10.65 -3.89 8.87
CA ARG A 77 11.30 -4.31 7.61
C ARG A 77 10.23 -4.58 6.54
N GLY A 78 9.28 -3.68 6.41
CA GLY A 78 8.35 -3.62 5.30
C GLY A 78 8.95 -2.88 4.11
N TYR A 79 8.48 -3.18 2.90
CA TYR A 79 9.00 -2.56 1.67
C TYR A 79 7.89 -2.28 0.67
N VAL A 80 8.09 -1.25 -0.16
CA VAL A 80 7.34 -1.07 -1.40
C VAL A 80 8.18 -1.60 -2.57
N PRO A 81 7.63 -2.33 -3.54
CA PRO A 81 8.41 -2.85 -4.66
C PRO A 81 9.05 -1.77 -5.50
N THR A 82 8.43 -0.59 -5.58
CA THR A 82 8.93 0.55 -6.36
C THR A 82 8.77 1.86 -5.59
N SER A 83 9.80 2.72 -5.66
CA SER A 83 9.88 3.99 -4.92
C SER A 83 9.32 5.16 -5.71
N LEU A 84 8.07 5.06 -6.19
CA LEU A 84 7.40 6.14 -6.91
C LEU A 84 5.88 6.05 -6.73
N CYS A 85 5.23 7.17 -6.52
CA CYS A 85 3.83 7.28 -6.12
C CYS A 85 2.86 6.44 -6.97
N ARG A 86 2.72 6.75 -8.28
CA ARG A 86 1.72 6.09 -9.13
C ARG A 86 1.91 4.59 -9.23
N PRO A 87 3.12 4.06 -9.56
CA PRO A 87 3.33 2.62 -9.60
C PRO A 87 3.11 1.95 -8.25
N SER A 88 3.50 2.58 -7.13
CA SER A 88 3.27 2.04 -5.79
C SER A 88 1.79 1.99 -5.43
N LEU A 89 1.01 3.04 -5.72
CA LEU A 89 -0.44 3.05 -5.52
C LEU A 89 -1.14 2.02 -6.41
N MET A 90 -0.67 1.84 -7.65
CA MET A 90 -1.21 0.81 -8.54
C MET A 90 -0.91 -0.60 -8.02
N THR A 91 0.27 -0.82 -7.42
CA THR A 91 0.59 -2.07 -6.70
C THR A 91 -0.37 -2.30 -5.53
N LEU A 92 -0.65 -1.28 -4.72
CA LEU A 92 -1.61 -1.36 -3.60
C LEU A 92 -3.05 -1.60 -4.08
N ALA A 93 -3.40 -1.13 -5.28
CA ALA A 93 -4.73 -1.35 -5.85
C ALA A 93 -4.90 -2.73 -6.49
N THR A 94 -3.84 -3.32 -7.06
CA THR A 94 -3.92 -4.55 -7.88
C THR A 94 -3.23 -5.77 -7.26
N GLY A 95 -2.28 -5.56 -6.34
CA GLY A 95 -1.42 -6.62 -5.80
C GLY A 95 -0.36 -7.11 -6.79
N LEU A 96 -0.05 -6.34 -7.84
CA LEU A 96 0.91 -6.69 -8.88
C LEU A 96 2.16 -5.80 -8.84
N TYR A 97 3.26 -6.29 -9.38
CA TYR A 97 4.46 -5.49 -9.62
C TYR A 97 4.24 -4.49 -10.77
N ALA A 98 5.05 -3.41 -10.81
CA ALA A 98 4.88 -2.36 -11.81
C ALA A 98 5.12 -2.86 -13.26
N HIS A 99 6.04 -3.79 -13.47
CA HIS A 99 6.21 -4.44 -14.78
C HIS A 99 5.01 -5.32 -15.19
N GLN A 100 4.21 -5.81 -14.24
CA GLN A 100 3.03 -6.62 -14.51
C GLN A 100 1.79 -5.78 -14.81
N HIS A 101 1.58 -4.68 -14.05
CA HIS A 101 0.46 -3.78 -14.30
C HIS A 101 0.79 -2.64 -15.28
N LEU A 102 2.02 -2.56 -15.80
CA LEU A 102 2.54 -1.66 -16.83
C LEU A 102 2.51 -0.16 -16.48
N THR A 103 2.10 0.21 -15.28
CA THR A 103 2.15 1.60 -14.79
C THR A 103 3.48 1.82 -14.09
N THR A 104 4.55 2.02 -14.87
CA THR A 104 5.92 2.05 -14.37
C THR A 104 6.38 3.43 -13.89
N GLY A 105 5.66 4.50 -14.24
CA GLY A 105 5.99 5.88 -13.87
C GLY A 105 4.74 6.73 -13.66
N ASN A 106 4.95 8.01 -13.33
CA ASN A 106 3.85 8.91 -13.02
C ASN A 106 3.15 9.45 -14.29
N ASP A 107 3.89 9.70 -15.34
CA ASP A 107 3.39 10.32 -16.57
C ASP A 107 4.10 9.74 -17.80
N PRO A 108 3.51 9.85 -19.00
CA PRO A 108 4.22 9.59 -20.24
C PRO A 108 5.41 10.54 -20.39
N SER A 109 6.49 10.08 -21.03
CA SER A 109 7.65 10.93 -21.28
C SER A 109 7.32 12.08 -22.22
N PRO A 110 7.76 13.32 -21.92
CA PRO A 110 7.68 14.44 -22.85
C PRO A 110 8.40 14.20 -24.19
N ARG A 111 9.26 13.18 -24.27
CA ARG A 111 9.92 12.78 -25.52
C ARG A 111 8.98 12.07 -26.48
N LEU A 112 7.90 11.45 -25.98
CA LEU A 112 6.88 10.78 -26.79
C LEU A 112 5.93 11.79 -27.47
N ALA A 113 5.58 12.84 -26.74
CA ALA A 113 4.76 13.95 -27.24
C ALA A 113 4.89 15.17 -26.30
N PRO A 114 4.77 16.40 -26.82
CA PRO A 114 4.77 17.60 -25.98
C PRO A 114 3.61 17.59 -24.96
N PRO A 115 3.82 17.92 -23.67
CA PRO A 115 2.81 17.81 -22.61
C PRO A 115 1.50 18.59 -22.86
N SER A 116 1.53 19.64 -23.69
CA SER A 116 0.37 20.43 -24.06
C SER A 116 -0.42 19.87 -25.25
N SER A 117 0.11 18.88 -25.97
CA SER A 117 -0.46 18.34 -27.21
C SER A 117 -1.66 17.40 -26.96
N VAL A 118 -2.47 17.21 -27.99
CA VAL A 118 -3.54 16.20 -28.01
C VAL A 118 -2.94 14.80 -27.87
N ALA A 119 -1.87 14.51 -28.61
CA ALA A 119 -1.17 13.22 -28.52
C ALA A 119 -0.69 12.88 -27.11
N TYR A 120 -0.23 13.86 -26.32
CA TYR A 120 0.13 13.61 -24.92
C TYR A 120 -1.08 13.28 -24.05
N LYS A 121 -2.22 13.92 -24.29
CA LYS A 121 -3.47 13.59 -23.58
C LYS A 121 -3.94 12.16 -23.91
N GLU A 122 -3.79 11.74 -25.15
CA GLU A 122 -4.08 10.37 -25.59
C GLU A 122 -3.14 9.35 -24.93
N LEU A 123 -1.82 9.64 -24.88
CA LEU A 123 -0.87 8.81 -24.14
C LEU A 123 -1.24 8.68 -22.65
N ARG A 124 -1.69 9.78 -22.04
CA ARG A 124 -2.16 9.75 -20.64
C ARG A 124 -3.41 8.91 -20.48
N SER A 125 -4.37 8.99 -21.39
CA SER A 125 -5.56 8.12 -21.39
C SER A 125 -5.18 6.66 -21.51
N ARG A 126 -4.32 6.30 -22.47
CA ARG A 126 -3.81 4.94 -22.64
C ARG A 126 -3.07 4.43 -21.39
N LEU A 127 -2.30 5.28 -20.72
CA LEU A 127 -1.64 4.91 -19.46
C LEU A 127 -2.66 4.63 -18.35
N ILE A 128 -3.77 5.36 -18.30
CA ILE A 128 -4.87 5.11 -17.36
C ILE A 128 -5.59 3.79 -17.72
N ASP A 129 -5.69 3.42 -19.00
CA ASP A 129 -6.33 2.19 -19.46
C ASP A 129 -5.63 0.91 -18.95
N HIS A 130 -4.41 1.02 -18.42
CA HIS A 130 -3.73 -0.12 -17.80
C HIS A 130 -4.49 -0.70 -16.59
N ILE A 131 -5.25 0.13 -15.83
CA ILE A 131 -6.02 -0.37 -14.68
C ILE A 131 -7.12 -1.35 -15.11
N ASP A 132 -7.67 -1.19 -16.32
CA ASP A 132 -8.74 -2.04 -16.82
C ASP A 132 -8.28 -3.47 -17.17
N ARG A 133 -6.97 -3.67 -17.29
CA ARG A 133 -6.37 -4.97 -17.63
C ARG A 133 -6.36 -5.95 -16.46
N GLN A 134 -6.54 -5.46 -15.23
CA GLN A 134 -6.44 -6.26 -14.02
C GLN A 134 -7.54 -5.86 -13.02
N PRO A 135 -8.15 -6.84 -12.34
CA PRO A 135 -9.10 -6.51 -11.27
C PRO A 135 -8.37 -5.81 -10.10
N THR A 136 -8.99 -4.77 -9.59
CA THR A 136 -8.52 -4.07 -8.40
C THR A 136 -9.06 -4.69 -7.12
N LEU A 137 -8.42 -4.40 -5.99
CA LEU A 137 -8.92 -4.78 -4.67
C LEU A 137 -10.37 -4.32 -4.45
N ALA A 138 -10.70 -3.05 -4.81
CA ALA A 138 -12.05 -2.52 -4.63
C ALA A 138 -13.09 -3.25 -5.51
N GLN A 139 -12.73 -3.63 -6.74
CA GLN A 139 -13.61 -4.43 -7.61
C GLN A 139 -13.87 -5.81 -7.01
N ILE A 140 -12.82 -6.51 -6.57
CA ILE A 140 -12.96 -7.86 -5.99
C ILE A 140 -13.79 -7.82 -4.69
N LEU A 141 -13.55 -6.81 -3.83
CA LEU A 141 -14.35 -6.60 -2.63
C LEU A 141 -15.81 -6.26 -2.95
N GLY A 142 -16.06 -5.46 -3.99
CA GLY A 142 -17.40 -5.13 -4.46
C GLY A 142 -18.22 -6.36 -4.85
N LEU A 143 -17.59 -7.36 -5.50
CA LEU A 143 -18.24 -8.65 -5.81
C LEU A 143 -18.64 -9.46 -4.56
N ARG A 144 -18.14 -9.06 -3.38
CA ARG A 144 -18.43 -9.67 -2.06
C ARG A 144 -19.34 -8.80 -1.21
N GLY A 145 -19.99 -7.80 -1.79
CA GLY A 145 -20.93 -6.94 -1.10
C GLY A 145 -20.31 -5.79 -0.32
N TYR A 146 -19.01 -5.55 -0.44
CA TYR A 146 -18.39 -4.39 0.19
C TYR A 146 -18.78 -3.09 -0.52
N ARG A 147 -19.13 -2.08 0.27
CA ARG A 147 -19.07 -0.69 -0.20
C ARG A 147 -17.64 -0.18 -0.04
N SER A 148 -17.18 0.66 -0.94
CA SER A 148 -15.81 1.17 -0.88
C SER A 148 -15.74 2.66 -1.16
N HIS A 149 -14.81 3.34 -0.49
CA HIS A 149 -14.58 4.78 -0.63
C HIS A 149 -13.12 5.08 -0.98
N GLN A 150 -12.91 5.78 -2.10
CA GLN A 150 -11.61 6.31 -2.48
C GLN A 150 -11.46 7.75 -2.00
N SER A 151 -10.42 8.04 -1.21
CA SER A 151 -10.06 9.40 -0.84
C SER A 151 -8.56 9.62 -0.98
N GLY A 152 -8.18 10.85 -1.31
CA GLY A 152 -6.80 11.22 -1.49
C GLY A 152 -6.28 10.93 -2.90
N LYS A 153 -5.02 10.55 -2.97
CA LYS A 153 -4.27 10.38 -4.20
C LYS A 153 -4.78 9.19 -5.02
N TRP A 154 -5.06 9.47 -6.29
CA TRP A 154 -5.53 8.48 -7.26
C TRP A 154 -5.23 8.95 -8.68
N TRP A 155 -4.59 8.11 -9.50
CA TRP A 155 -4.10 8.49 -10.82
C TRP A 155 -4.91 7.88 -11.98
N GLU A 156 -5.70 6.84 -11.68
CA GLU A 156 -6.27 5.95 -12.69
C GLU A 156 -7.69 6.37 -13.08
N GLY A 157 -7.83 7.63 -13.50
CA GLY A 157 -9.12 8.22 -13.85
C GLY A 157 -9.99 8.51 -12.62
N GLY A 158 -11.31 8.43 -12.77
CA GLY A 158 -12.23 8.61 -11.67
C GLY A 158 -12.27 7.40 -10.72
N TYR A 159 -12.71 7.61 -9.48
CA TYR A 159 -12.76 6.55 -8.47
C TYR A 159 -13.56 5.31 -8.94
N ARG A 160 -14.62 5.49 -9.73
CA ARG A 160 -15.44 4.39 -10.26
C ARG A 160 -14.66 3.46 -11.18
N ARG A 161 -13.68 3.99 -11.93
CA ARG A 161 -12.81 3.17 -12.78
C ARG A 161 -11.96 2.22 -11.96
N GLY A 162 -11.54 2.66 -10.77
CA GLY A 162 -10.88 1.79 -9.79
C GLY A 162 -11.79 0.78 -9.09
N GLY A 163 -13.10 0.76 -9.40
CA GLY A 163 -14.07 -0.14 -8.79
C GLY A 163 -14.64 0.35 -7.46
N PHE A 164 -14.32 1.57 -7.03
CA PHE A 164 -14.87 2.12 -5.80
C PHE A 164 -16.34 2.53 -5.98
N THR A 165 -17.19 2.21 -5.00
CA THR A 165 -18.61 2.58 -5.01
C THR A 165 -18.80 4.07 -4.71
N HIS A 166 -17.95 4.65 -3.88
CA HIS A 166 -17.92 6.06 -3.50
C HIS A 166 -16.49 6.60 -3.63
N GLY A 167 -16.34 7.91 -3.72
CA GLY A 167 -15.01 8.50 -3.77
C GLY A 167 -15.02 9.97 -4.15
N MET A 168 -13.86 10.58 -4.04
CA MET A 168 -13.67 12.01 -4.22
C MET A 168 -13.02 12.38 -5.56
N THR A 169 -12.20 11.48 -6.13
CA THR A 169 -11.47 11.78 -7.37
C THR A 169 -12.34 11.61 -8.60
N ARG A 170 -12.48 12.67 -9.39
CA ARG A 170 -13.15 12.65 -10.70
C ARG A 170 -12.21 12.18 -11.81
N GLY A 171 -10.91 12.43 -11.63
CA GLY A 171 -9.83 11.96 -12.49
C GLY A 171 -9.70 12.68 -13.82
N PHE A 172 -8.56 12.43 -14.49
CA PHE A 172 -8.31 12.92 -15.85
C PHE A 172 -9.42 12.43 -16.81
N PRO A 173 -9.91 13.29 -17.75
CA PRO A 173 -9.39 14.61 -18.13
C PRO A 173 -9.96 15.82 -17.36
N LYS A 174 -10.63 15.62 -16.24
CA LYS A 174 -11.16 16.73 -15.43
C LYS A 174 -10.03 17.63 -14.89
N PRO A 175 -10.29 18.94 -14.69
CA PRO A 175 -9.31 19.84 -14.08
C PRO A 175 -8.78 19.31 -12.75
N GLY A 176 -7.46 19.37 -12.55
CA GLY A 176 -6.80 18.80 -11.37
C GLY A 176 -6.73 17.27 -11.33
N GLY A 177 -7.38 16.56 -12.28
CA GLY A 177 -7.54 15.10 -12.29
C GLY A 177 -6.29 14.29 -12.61
N ARG A 178 -5.10 14.93 -12.60
CA ARG A 178 -3.85 14.21 -12.86
C ARG A 178 -3.58 13.14 -11.79
N HIS A 179 -3.83 13.42 -10.53
CA HIS A 179 -3.47 12.53 -9.42
C HIS A 179 -4.40 12.64 -8.19
N GLY A 180 -5.64 13.13 -8.36
CA GLY A 180 -6.60 13.09 -7.27
C GLY A 180 -7.61 14.22 -7.18
N ASP A 181 -7.50 15.32 -7.92
CA ASP A 181 -8.37 16.52 -7.90
C ASP A 181 -9.00 16.81 -6.51
N ASP A 182 -10.34 16.65 -6.36
CA ASP A 182 -11.02 16.87 -5.08
C ASP A 182 -10.57 15.88 -3.98
N GLY A 183 -10.10 14.71 -4.35
CA GLY A 183 -9.55 13.72 -3.43
C GLY A 183 -8.37 14.26 -2.60
N LEU A 184 -7.55 15.14 -3.19
CA LEU A 184 -6.38 15.70 -2.50
C LEU A 184 -6.73 16.63 -1.33
N LYS A 185 -8.02 17.00 -1.18
CA LYS A 185 -8.50 17.83 -0.08
C LYS A 185 -8.64 17.05 1.22
N ILE A 186 -8.81 15.71 1.15
CA ILE A 186 -8.97 14.87 2.33
C ILE A 186 -7.76 15.02 3.28
N GLY A 187 -8.00 15.05 4.56
CA GLY A 187 -6.99 15.32 5.58
C GLY A 187 -6.57 16.79 5.67
N ARG A 188 -6.38 17.46 4.52
CA ARG A 188 -6.04 18.90 4.47
C ARG A 188 -7.23 19.81 4.77
N GLN A 189 -8.44 19.39 4.45
CA GLN A 189 -9.70 20.13 4.67
C GLN A 189 -10.70 19.32 5.51
N GLY A 190 -10.21 18.40 6.35
CA GLY A 190 -11.03 17.51 7.17
C GLY A 190 -11.25 16.13 6.54
N LEU A 191 -12.02 15.29 7.27
CA LEU A 191 -12.29 13.89 6.89
C LEU A 191 -13.77 13.65 6.56
N GLN A 192 -14.62 14.67 6.56
CA GLN A 192 -16.07 14.50 6.52
C GLN A 192 -16.57 13.53 5.44
N PRO A 193 -16.06 13.55 4.16
CA PRO A 193 -16.52 12.60 3.13
C PRO A 193 -16.30 11.12 3.50
N VAL A 194 -15.20 10.80 4.19
CA VAL A 194 -14.91 9.43 4.64
C VAL A 194 -15.77 9.08 5.86
N LEU A 195 -15.96 10.03 6.79
CA LEU A 195 -16.77 9.83 8.00
C LEU A 195 -18.24 9.59 7.63
N ASP A 196 -18.82 10.40 6.75
CA ASP A 196 -20.19 10.23 6.26
C ASP A 196 -20.38 8.88 5.56
N PHE A 197 -19.38 8.48 4.75
CA PHE A 197 -19.40 7.17 4.09
C PHE A 197 -19.39 6.02 5.09
N MET A 198 -18.50 6.04 6.10
CA MET A 198 -18.40 5.00 7.11
C MET A 198 -19.69 4.91 7.93
N GLN A 199 -20.23 6.05 8.37
CA GLN A 199 -21.51 6.13 9.08
C GLN A 199 -22.65 5.52 8.26
N SER A 200 -22.75 5.89 6.97
CA SER A 200 -23.77 5.35 6.06
C SER A 200 -23.64 3.84 5.85
N ALA A 201 -22.40 3.32 5.75
CA ALA A 201 -22.18 1.89 5.60
C ALA A 201 -22.59 1.11 6.86
N VAL A 202 -22.26 1.63 8.05
CA VAL A 202 -22.65 1.04 9.34
C VAL A 202 -24.17 1.04 9.51
N GLN A 203 -24.85 2.15 9.19
CA GLN A 203 -26.33 2.23 9.24
C GLN A 203 -27.02 1.22 8.31
N GLN A 204 -26.35 0.86 7.21
CA GLN A 204 -26.87 -0.14 6.25
C GLN A 204 -26.36 -1.56 6.52
N GLU A 205 -25.68 -1.76 7.65
CA GLU A 205 -25.10 -3.07 8.03
C GLU A 205 -24.23 -3.69 6.92
N THR A 206 -23.56 -2.85 6.13
CA THR A 206 -22.76 -3.27 4.97
C THR A 206 -21.27 -3.15 5.28
N PRO A 207 -20.46 -4.20 5.06
CA PRO A 207 -19.03 -4.12 5.26
C PRO A 207 -18.43 -3.08 4.30
N PHE A 208 -17.43 -2.34 4.78
CA PHE A 208 -16.82 -1.27 3.99
C PHE A 208 -15.31 -1.43 3.82
N PHE A 209 -14.82 -0.86 2.72
CA PHE A 209 -13.40 -0.66 2.45
C PHE A 209 -13.11 0.83 2.28
N VAL A 210 -12.21 1.36 3.10
CA VAL A 210 -11.71 2.74 2.99
C VAL A 210 -10.27 2.72 2.45
N TRP A 211 -10.08 3.37 1.30
CA TRP A 211 -8.79 3.77 0.77
C TRP A 211 -8.51 5.20 1.23
N TYR A 212 -7.67 5.36 2.24
CA TYR A 212 -7.28 6.66 2.80
C TYR A 212 -5.82 6.96 2.41
N ALA A 213 -5.65 7.71 1.31
CA ALA A 213 -4.36 8.11 0.76
C ALA A 213 -4.24 9.65 0.70
N PRO A 214 -4.30 10.35 1.84
CA PRO A 214 -4.28 11.81 1.85
C PRO A 214 -2.98 12.30 1.22
N PHE A 215 -3.03 13.52 0.66
CA PHE A 215 -1.85 14.16 0.07
C PHE A 215 -0.96 14.73 1.19
N LEU A 216 -0.61 13.86 2.16
CA LEU A 216 0.15 14.13 3.38
C LEU A 216 1.16 13.00 3.65
N PRO A 217 2.38 13.32 4.05
CA PRO A 217 2.99 14.64 4.20
C PRO A 217 3.53 15.26 2.90
N HIS A 218 3.14 14.79 1.72
CA HIS A 218 3.62 15.25 0.40
C HIS A 218 3.57 16.78 0.24
N SER A 219 4.51 17.32 -0.53
CA SER A 219 4.51 18.74 -0.89
C SER A 219 3.25 19.16 -1.69
N PRO A 220 2.75 20.43 -1.60
CA PRO A 220 3.38 21.57 -0.93
C PRO A 220 3.35 21.46 0.59
N HIS A 221 4.51 21.73 1.24
CA HIS A 221 4.59 21.71 2.70
C HIS A 221 4.01 23.01 3.26
N ASN A 222 2.72 22.97 3.53
CA ASN A 222 1.91 24.09 4.07
C ASN A 222 1.11 23.67 5.30
N PRO A 223 1.78 23.15 6.34
CA PRO A 223 1.10 22.70 7.55
C PRO A 223 0.38 23.85 8.25
N PRO A 224 -0.68 23.56 9.03
CA PRO A 224 -1.31 24.56 9.88
C PRO A 224 -0.30 25.19 10.85
N GLU A 225 -0.43 26.52 11.09
CA GLU A 225 0.50 27.24 11.96
C GLU A 225 0.57 26.67 13.38
N ARG A 226 -0.56 26.17 13.92
CA ARG A 226 -0.63 25.53 15.25
C ARG A 226 0.31 24.31 15.38
N VAL A 227 0.57 23.60 14.27
CA VAL A 227 1.49 22.45 14.22
C VAL A 227 2.91 22.96 13.95
N LEU A 228 3.07 23.83 12.94
CA LEU A 228 4.38 24.31 12.49
C LEU A 228 5.19 25.00 13.58
N ARG A 229 4.55 25.76 14.48
CA ARG A 229 5.23 26.49 15.57
C ARG A 229 6.05 25.59 16.49
N ARG A 230 5.67 24.31 16.66
CA ARG A 230 6.41 23.33 17.48
C ARG A 230 7.78 22.97 16.88
N TYR A 231 7.89 23.07 15.55
CA TYR A 231 9.07 22.69 14.80
C TYR A 231 9.97 23.87 14.41
N ARG A 232 9.52 25.11 14.62
CA ARG A 232 10.34 26.30 14.43
C ARG A 232 11.22 26.54 15.65
N VAL A 233 12.36 25.86 15.67
CA VAL A 233 13.36 26.02 16.73
C VAL A 233 14.66 26.58 16.14
N PRO A 234 15.48 27.30 16.94
CA PRO A 234 16.79 27.83 16.48
C PRO A 234 17.62 26.72 15.83
N GLY A 235 18.27 27.02 14.73
CA GLY A 235 19.13 26.09 13.99
C GLY A 235 18.42 25.10 13.07
N ARG A 236 17.11 24.89 13.17
CA ARG A 236 16.41 23.99 12.26
C ARG A 236 16.04 24.68 10.95
N PRO A 237 16.43 24.09 9.77
CA PRO A 237 16.04 24.63 8.47
C PRO A 237 14.53 24.71 8.30
N ALA A 238 14.01 25.84 7.81
CA ALA A 238 12.57 26.08 7.67
C ALA A 238 11.84 25.01 6.81
N LYS A 239 12.51 24.48 5.76
CA LYS A 239 11.95 23.40 4.93
C LYS A 239 11.78 22.11 5.73
N LEU A 240 12.73 21.79 6.61
CA LEU A 240 12.68 20.60 7.47
C LEU A 240 11.59 20.77 8.54
N ALA A 241 11.50 21.94 9.17
CA ALA A 241 10.45 22.24 10.12
C ALA A 241 9.04 22.09 9.50
N LYS A 242 8.85 22.58 8.28
CA LYS A 242 7.59 22.41 7.56
C LYS A 242 7.29 20.94 7.27
N TYR A 243 8.26 20.16 6.81
CA TYR A 243 8.09 18.75 6.53
C TYR A 243 7.73 17.95 7.79
N TYR A 244 8.42 18.18 8.91
CA TYR A 244 8.10 17.53 10.19
C TYR A 244 6.68 17.88 10.67
N ALA A 245 6.27 19.13 10.49
CA ALA A 245 4.91 19.53 10.79
C ALA A 245 3.86 18.90 9.86
N MET A 246 4.22 18.57 8.61
CA MET A 246 3.34 17.78 7.72
C MET A 246 3.20 16.35 8.19
N CYS A 247 4.26 15.71 8.70
CA CYS A 247 4.21 14.37 9.26
C CYS A 247 3.29 14.30 10.50
N GLU A 248 3.41 15.27 11.42
CA GLU A 248 2.50 15.36 12.56
C GLU A 248 1.06 15.64 12.13
N TRP A 249 0.84 16.51 11.14
CA TRP A 249 -0.50 16.76 10.63
C TRP A 249 -1.12 15.51 9.99
N PHE A 250 -0.35 14.71 9.29
CA PHE A 250 -0.80 13.40 8.82
C PHE A 250 -1.21 12.49 9.97
N ASP A 251 -0.39 12.40 11.01
CA ASP A 251 -0.69 11.64 12.24
C ASP A 251 -2.02 12.06 12.88
N GLU A 252 -2.27 13.36 13.00
CA GLU A 252 -3.55 13.89 13.52
C GLU A 252 -4.75 13.40 12.69
N THR A 253 -4.62 13.37 11.35
CA THR A 253 -5.72 12.92 10.48
C THR A 253 -5.94 11.41 10.58
N CYS A 254 -4.87 10.63 10.76
CA CYS A 254 -4.97 9.19 11.04
C CYS A 254 -5.69 8.96 12.38
N GLY A 255 -5.36 9.76 13.41
CA GLY A 255 -6.07 9.73 14.69
C GLY A 255 -7.56 9.94 14.55
N GLN A 256 -7.99 10.96 13.83
CA GLN A 256 -9.41 11.25 13.59
C GLN A 256 -10.12 10.08 12.88
N LEU A 257 -9.46 9.43 11.92
CA LEU A 257 -10.03 8.26 11.24
C LEU A 257 -10.19 7.06 12.19
N LEU A 258 -9.20 6.83 13.06
CA LEU A 258 -9.24 5.74 14.04
C LEU A 258 -10.29 6.01 15.14
N ASP A 259 -10.40 7.25 15.61
CA ASP A 259 -11.46 7.66 16.58
C ASP A 259 -12.85 7.42 16.00
N ALA A 260 -13.07 7.70 14.71
CA ALA A 260 -14.34 7.44 14.06
C ALA A 260 -14.71 5.95 14.02
N LEU A 261 -13.75 5.03 13.96
CA LEU A 261 -14.03 3.58 14.08
C LEU A 261 -14.50 3.21 15.50
N GLU A 262 -13.95 3.89 16.52
CA GLU A 262 -14.37 3.71 17.93
C GLU A 262 -15.75 4.31 18.16
N ASP A 263 -16.02 5.52 17.70
CA ASP A 263 -17.30 6.21 17.81
C ASP A 263 -18.44 5.43 17.15
N LEU A 264 -18.16 4.84 15.99
CA LEU A 264 -19.08 3.95 15.26
C LEU A 264 -19.17 2.55 15.87
N ARG A 265 -18.35 2.21 16.88
CA ARG A 265 -18.29 0.89 17.55
C ARG A 265 -18.00 -0.27 16.59
N VAL A 266 -17.17 -0.03 15.58
CA VAL A 266 -16.78 -1.04 14.60
C VAL A 266 -15.29 -1.39 14.63
N GLN A 267 -14.51 -0.79 15.55
CA GLN A 267 -13.05 -1.00 15.62
C GLN A 267 -12.65 -2.46 15.79
N ASP A 268 -13.44 -3.26 16.53
CA ASP A 268 -13.15 -4.67 16.79
C ASP A 268 -13.43 -5.58 15.59
N ASN A 269 -14.33 -5.14 14.68
CA ASN A 269 -14.59 -5.81 13.42
C ASN A 269 -13.97 -5.05 12.23
N THR A 270 -12.85 -4.37 12.45
CA THR A 270 -12.14 -3.62 11.40
C THR A 270 -10.66 -3.99 11.35
N LEU A 271 -10.20 -4.49 10.20
CA LEU A 271 -8.78 -4.63 9.90
C LEU A 271 -8.25 -3.30 9.35
N VAL A 272 -7.35 -2.67 10.09
CA VAL A 272 -6.60 -1.48 9.67
C VAL A 272 -5.23 -1.90 9.20
N ALA A 273 -4.88 -1.56 7.96
CA ALA A 273 -3.54 -1.70 7.39
C ALA A 273 -2.91 -0.32 7.17
N PHE A 274 -1.63 -0.19 7.48
CA PHE A 274 -0.85 1.04 7.27
C PHE A 274 0.39 0.75 6.42
N VAL A 275 0.72 1.68 5.50
CA VAL A 275 1.91 1.65 4.66
C VAL A 275 2.27 3.06 4.17
N THR A 276 3.52 3.32 3.79
CA THR A 276 3.87 4.50 2.96
C THR A 276 3.95 4.12 1.49
N ASP A 277 3.61 5.04 0.58
CA ASP A 277 3.69 4.78 -0.87
C ASP A 277 5.13 4.74 -1.38
N ASN A 278 5.99 5.59 -0.85
CA ASN A 278 7.44 5.62 -1.06
C ASN A 278 8.12 6.49 -0.01
N GLY A 279 9.44 6.30 0.16
CA GLY A 279 10.22 7.09 1.08
C GLY A 279 10.52 8.49 0.57
N TRP A 280 10.83 9.40 1.51
CA TRP A 280 11.21 10.78 1.27
C TRP A 280 12.18 11.25 2.35
N ILE A 281 13.29 11.84 1.97
CA ILE A 281 14.19 12.54 2.88
C ILE A 281 14.23 14.00 2.48
N GLN A 282 13.78 14.90 3.36
CA GLN A 282 13.71 16.32 3.04
C GLN A 282 15.09 16.92 2.79
N ARG A 283 15.29 17.49 1.60
CA ARG A 283 16.53 18.19 1.25
C ARG A 283 16.63 19.51 2.00
N THR A 284 17.79 19.74 2.60
CA THR A 284 18.21 21.01 3.26
C THR A 284 19.45 21.57 2.57
N ALA A 285 19.92 22.74 2.99
CA ALA A 285 21.15 23.35 2.49
C ALA A 285 22.40 22.48 2.80
N GLY A 286 22.38 21.75 3.93
CA GLY A 286 23.48 20.83 4.30
C GLY A 286 23.44 19.46 3.62
N THR A 287 22.39 19.16 2.85
CA THR A 287 22.30 17.86 2.18
C THR A 287 23.31 17.77 1.05
N GLN A 288 24.20 16.78 1.11
CA GLN A 288 25.12 16.50 0.00
C GLN A 288 24.34 15.99 -1.22
N VAL A 289 24.50 16.65 -2.35
CA VAL A 289 23.78 16.33 -3.58
C VAL A 289 24.71 16.32 -4.78
N PRO A 290 24.48 15.46 -5.78
CA PRO A 290 25.19 15.49 -7.04
C PRO A 290 25.01 16.82 -7.81
N ALA A 291 25.96 17.17 -8.65
CA ALA A 291 25.85 18.34 -9.51
C ALA A 291 24.56 18.28 -10.35
N GLY A 292 23.86 19.41 -10.44
CA GLY A 292 22.60 19.49 -11.18
C GLY A 292 21.37 18.90 -10.48
N TRP A 293 21.47 18.47 -9.21
CA TRP A 293 20.34 18.00 -8.44
C TRP A 293 19.30 19.10 -8.20
N ARG A 294 18.10 18.92 -8.71
CA ARG A 294 16.99 19.90 -8.57
C ARG A 294 15.88 19.46 -7.60
N PRO A 295 15.64 18.14 -7.34
CA PRO A 295 14.53 17.68 -6.50
C PRO A 295 14.54 18.27 -5.10
N GLN A 296 13.36 18.31 -4.47
CA GLN A 296 13.18 18.77 -3.07
C GLN A 296 13.60 17.72 -2.05
N PHE A 297 13.82 16.48 -2.46
CA PHE A 297 14.28 15.39 -1.62
C PHE A 297 15.78 15.11 -1.79
N ALA A 298 16.37 14.47 -0.79
CA ALA A 298 17.77 14.06 -0.79
C ALA A 298 18.01 12.87 -1.74
N PRO A 299 19.24 12.66 -2.21
CA PRO A 299 19.64 11.42 -2.86
C PRO A 299 19.33 10.19 -2.00
N ARG A 300 19.20 9.01 -2.65
CA ARG A 300 18.93 7.73 -1.99
C ARG A 300 17.63 7.67 -1.20
N SER A 301 16.66 8.55 -1.52
CA SER A 301 15.30 8.52 -1.00
C SER A 301 14.30 8.26 -2.13
N LYS A 302 13.27 9.06 -2.30
CA LYS A 302 12.26 8.91 -3.37
C LYS A 302 12.90 8.62 -4.74
N GLN A 303 12.28 7.74 -5.54
CA GLN A 303 12.73 7.27 -6.85
C GLN A 303 14.05 6.49 -6.85
N SER A 304 14.48 5.99 -5.70
CA SER A 304 15.69 5.19 -5.60
C SER A 304 15.40 3.80 -5.01
N PRO A 305 16.25 2.80 -5.32
CA PRO A 305 16.08 1.44 -4.77
C PRO A 305 16.60 1.30 -3.34
N TYR A 306 17.13 2.36 -2.75
CA TYR A 306 17.73 2.34 -1.42
C TYR A 306 16.68 2.35 -0.31
N GLU A 307 17.07 1.99 0.92
CA GLU A 307 16.19 1.95 2.10
C GLU A 307 15.41 3.26 2.29
N GLY A 308 16.04 4.40 2.07
CA GLY A 308 15.38 5.71 2.13
C GLY A 308 14.28 5.92 1.09
N GLY A 309 14.21 5.06 0.07
CA GLY A 309 13.20 5.11 -0.99
C GLY A 309 12.16 4.00 -0.91
N VAL A 310 12.57 2.77 -0.60
CA VAL A 310 11.69 1.57 -0.69
C VAL A 310 11.27 1.00 0.64
N ARG A 311 11.97 1.29 1.75
CA ARG A 311 11.57 0.79 3.07
C ARG A 311 10.39 1.58 3.61
N THR A 312 9.44 0.87 4.19
CA THR A 312 8.25 1.42 4.85
C THR A 312 7.89 0.55 6.06
N PRO A 313 7.46 1.12 7.21
CA PRO A 313 6.78 0.30 8.20
C PRO A 313 5.45 -0.18 7.63
N ILE A 314 5.12 -1.46 7.88
CA ILE A 314 3.80 -2.01 7.57
C ILE A 314 3.16 -2.43 8.89
N MET A 315 1.92 -2.02 9.11
CA MET A 315 1.15 -2.37 10.31
C MET A 315 -0.16 -3.04 9.93
N LEU A 316 -0.56 -4.04 10.72
CA LEU A 316 -1.86 -4.69 10.65
C LEU A 316 -2.48 -4.71 12.06
N ARG A 317 -3.61 -4.00 12.24
CA ARG A 317 -4.37 -3.97 13.50
C ARG A 317 -5.74 -4.60 13.28
N TRP A 318 -6.05 -5.63 14.04
CA TRP A 318 -7.37 -6.24 14.09
C TRP A 318 -7.64 -6.73 15.51
N PRO A 319 -8.29 -5.93 16.37
CA PRO A 319 -8.49 -6.28 17.79
C PRO A 319 -9.14 -7.64 17.95
N GLY A 320 -8.69 -8.40 18.94
CA GLY A 320 -9.20 -9.75 19.20
C GLY A 320 -8.85 -10.83 18.16
N ARG A 321 -8.24 -10.44 17.01
CA ARG A 321 -7.85 -11.36 15.93
C ARG A 321 -6.36 -11.42 15.70
N ILE A 322 -5.69 -10.27 15.73
CA ILE A 322 -4.25 -10.13 15.53
C ILE A 322 -3.64 -9.60 16.82
N PRO A 323 -2.82 -10.39 17.54
CA PRO A 323 -2.11 -9.91 18.72
C PRO A 323 -1.04 -8.90 18.31
N ALA A 324 -0.91 -7.83 19.10
CA ALA A 324 0.13 -6.84 18.87
C ALA A 324 1.52 -7.46 19.04
N ALA A 325 2.42 -7.19 18.10
CA ALA A 325 3.80 -7.69 18.11
C ALA A 325 4.69 -6.84 17.18
N ARG A 326 6.01 -6.81 17.48
CA ARG A 326 7.03 -6.33 16.52
C ARG A 326 7.66 -7.55 15.86
N ARG A 327 7.71 -7.56 14.54
CA ARG A 327 8.18 -8.71 13.76
C ARG A 327 9.18 -8.29 12.69
N ASP A 328 10.27 -9.04 12.57
CA ASP A 328 11.39 -8.72 11.67
C ASP A 328 11.32 -9.47 10.32
N GLU A 329 10.25 -10.22 10.08
CA GLU A 329 10.03 -10.85 8.79
C GLU A 329 9.98 -9.80 7.67
N LEU A 330 10.57 -10.15 6.52
CA LEU A 330 10.53 -9.35 5.31
C LEU A 330 9.13 -9.39 4.71
N VAL A 331 8.43 -8.28 4.70
CA VAL A 331 7.10 -8.12 4.10
C VAL A 331 7.09 -6.99 3.08
N SER A 332 6.12 -6.99 2.20
CA SER A 332 6.00 -5.97 1.14
C SER A 332 4.57 -5.48 1.00
N SER A 333 4.39 -4.26 0.51
CA SER A 333 3.08 -3.70 0.21
C SER A 333 2.28 -4.53 -0.80
N ILE A 334 2.95 -5.34 -1.61
CA ILE A 334 2.32 -6.29 -2.54
C ILE A 334 1.56 -7.41 -1.80
N ASP A 335 1.88 -7.65 -0.52
CA ASP A 335 1.23 -8.64 0.35
C ASP A 335 -0.12 -8.12 0.90
N LEU A 336 -0.37 -6.81 0.83
CA LEU A 336 -1.56 -6.23 1.42
C LEU A 336 -2.84 -6.64 0.67
N VAL A 337 -2.81 -6.70 -0.66
CA VAL A 337 -3.99 -7.12 -1.44
C VAL A 337 -4.40 -8.56 -1.10
N PRO A 338 -3.53 -9.58 -1.18
CA PRO A 338 -3.91 -10.94 -0.79
C PRO A 338 -4.31 -11.06 0.69
N THR A 339 -3.71 -10.26 1.58
CA THR A 339 -4.05 -10.24 3.02
C THR A 339 -5.46 -9.66 3.26
N LEU A 340 -5.78 -8.52 2.64
CA LEU A 340 -7.09 -7.88 2.78
C LEU A 340 -8.21 -8.72 2.15
N LEU A 341 -7.94 -9.36 1.00
CA LEU A 341 -8.89 -10.31 0.38
C LEU A 341 -9.15 -11.52 1.25
N ALA A 342 -8.12 -12.09 1.84
CA ALA A 342 -8.27 -13.21 2.78
C ALA A 342 -9.01 -12.81 4.05
N ALA A 343 -8.78 -11.60 4.59
CA ALA A 343 -9.51 -11.05 5.72
C ALA A 343 -11.01 -10.90 5.43
N ALA A 344 -11.36 -10.52 4.20
CA ALA A 344 -12.74 -10.47 3.72
C ALA A 344 -13.38 -11.85 3.49
N GLY A 345 -12.73 -12.94 3.91
CA GLY A 345 -13.23 -14.31 3.74
C GLY A 345 -13.17 -14.81 2.31
N GLY A 346 -12.31 -14.22 1.47
CA GLY A 346 -12.26 -14.49 0.08
C GLY A 346 -11.10 -15.36 -0.41
N ASP A 347 -11.31 -16.06 -1.52
CA ASP A 347 -10.21 -16.69 -2.24
C ASP A 347 -9.23 -15.63 -2.74
N VAL A 348 -7.97 -15.87 -2.46
CA VAL A 348 -6.87 -15.04 -2.98
C VAL A 348 -6.53 -15.54 -4.37
N PRO A 349 -6.63 -14.70 -5.42
CA PRO A 349 -6.27 -15.11 -6.77
C PRO A 349 -4.84 -15.66 -6.85
N ALA A 350 -4.67 -16.88 -7.37
CA ALA A 350 -3.37 -17.57 -7.43
C ALA A 350 -2.30 -16.80 -8.24
N LYS A 351 -2.71 -15.88 -9.12
CA LYS A 351 -1.81 -15.03 -9.90
C LYS A 351 -1.17 -13.89 -9.12
N LEU A 352 -1.65 -13.58 -7.91
CA LEU A 352 -1.07 -12.51 -7.10
C LEU A 352 0.30 -12.97 -6.56
N PRO A 353 1.37 -12.19 -6.82
CA PRO A 353 2.72 -12.55 -6.37
C PRO A 353 2.95 -12.32 -4.86
N GLY A 354 2.10 -11.52 -4.22
CA GLY A 354 2.16 -11.24 -2.78
C GLY A 354 1.68 -12.42 -1.94
N LEU A 355 2.06 -12.44 -0.67
CA LEU A 355 1.66 -13.46 0.30
C LEU A 355 0.53 -12.96 1.20
N ASN A 356 -0.39 -13.86 1.54
CA ASN A 356 -1.34 -13.59 2.62
C ASN A 356 -0.61 -13.64 3.97
N LEU A 357 -0.61 -12.52 4.71
CA LEU A 357 0.07 -12.39 5.99
C LEU A 357 -0.76 -12.92 7.17
N LEU A 358 -2.07 -13.17 7.02
CA LEU A 358 -2.94 -13.59 8.13
C LEU A 358 -2.46 -14.87 8.84
N PRO A 359 -2.01 -15.94 8.14
CA PRO A 359 -1.48 -17.12 8.82
C PRO A 359 -0.28 -16.82 9.74
N LEU A 360 0.58 -15.86 9.35
CA LEU A 360 1.68 -15.41 10.17
C LEU A 360 1.18 -14.63 11.39
N VAL A 361 0.37 -13.58 11.16
CA VAL A 361 0.01 -12.62 12.21
C VAL A 361 -1.05 -13.13 13.18
N MET A 362 -1.92 -14.04 12.77
CA MET A 362 -2.97 -14.63 13.62
C MET A 362 -2.52 -15.92 14.30
N HIS A 363 -1.66 -16.71 13.64
CA HIS A 363 -1.36 -18.09 14.07
C HIS A 363 0.14 -18.39 14.16
N ASN A 364 0.99 -17.37 14.01
CA ASN A 364 2.46 -17.48 14.02
C ASN A 364 3.01 -18.54 13.03
N ARG A 365 2.32 -18.75 11.90
CA ARG A 365 2.80 -19.66 10.86
C ARG A 365 3.86 -18.95 10.03
N PRO A 366 5.05 -19.54 9.83
CA PRO A 366 6.13 -18.91 9.08
C PRO A 366 5.74 -18.54 7.64
N LEU A 367 6.19 -17.38 7.18
CA LEU A 367 6.07 -17.00 5.77
C LEU A 367 7.01 -17.86 4.91
N LYS A 368 6.47 -18.42 3.85
CA LYS A 368 7.28 -19.11 2.82
C LYS A 368 7.77 -18.09 1.79
N ARG A 369 8.66 -17.19 2.23
CA ARG A 369 9.26 -16.16 1.36
C ARG A 369 10.73 -16.48 1.15
N ASP A 370 11.12 -16.72 -0.12
CA ASP A 370 12.55 -16.90 -0.47
C ASP A 370 13.29 -15.56 -0.50
N ALA A 371 12.69 -14.52 -1.07
CA ALA A 371 13.26 -13.18 -1.14
C ALA A 371 12.17 -12.12 -1.35
N LEU A 372 12.46 -10.87 -1.03
CA LEU A 372 11.76 -9.70 -1.54
C LEU A 372 12.41 -9.22 -2.83
N LEU A 373 11.59 -8.84 -3.78
CA LEU A 373 12.00 -8.38 -5.09
C LEU A 373 11.35 -7.03 -5.40
N GLY A 374 12.05 -6.20 -6.13
CA GLY A 374 11.52 -4.92 -6.54
C GLY A 374 12.27 -4.30 -7.71
N GLU A 375 11.76 -3.19 -8.17
CA GLU A 375 12.13 -2.54 -9.42
C GLU A 375 12.00 -1.02 -9.28
N GLY A 376 12.76 -0.31 -10.06
CA GLY A 376 12.69 1.16 -10.12
C GLY A 376 12.77 1.63 -11.56
N PHE A 377 11.92 2.59 -11.88
CA PHE A 377 11.76 3.09 -13.24
C PHE A 377 11.98 4.59 -13.32
N ALA A 378 12.15 5.08 -14.54
CA ALA A 378 12.14 6.51 -14.81
C ALA A 378 10.80 7.13 -14.36
N HIS A 379 10.86 8.36 -13.85
CA HIS A 379 9.66 9.09 -13.45
C HIS A 379 8.66 9.23 -14.61
N ASP A 380 9.17 9.48 -15.81
CA ASP A 380 8.37 9.63 -17.01
C ASP A 380 8.58 8.39 -17.90
N ILE A 381 7.47 7.73 -18.24
CA ILE A 381 7.46 6.44 -18.92
C ILE A 381 7.96 6.59 -20.37
N ALA A 382 9.01 5.86 -20.70
CA ALA A 382 9.63 5.91 -22.02
C ALA A 382 8.83 5.16 -23.10
N ASP A 383 8.14 4.07 -22.70
CA ASP A 383 7.22 3.29 -23.52
C ASP A 383 6.13 2.74 -22.61
N LEU A 384 4.86 2.88 -23.00
CA LEU A 384 3.70 2.49 -22.18
C LEU A 384 3.49 0.98 -22.13
N ASP A 385 3.89 0.25 -23.16
CA ASP A 385 3.62 -1.18 -23.30
C ASP A 385 4.88 -2.02 -23.03
N VAL A 386 6.07 -1.41 -23.01
CA VAL A 386 7.37 -2.06 -22.78
C VAL A 386 8.00 -1.55 -21.48
N PRO A 387 7.73 -2.17 -20.32
CA PRO A 387 8.23 -1.70 -19.02
C PRO A 387 9.75 -1.63 -18.94
N GLU A 388 10.47 -2.52 -19.62
CA GLU A 388 11.94 -2.50 -19.69
C GLU A 388 12.51 -1.18 -20.22
N ALA A 389 11.80 -0.49 -21.11
CA ALA A 389 12.24 0.77 -21.69
C ALA A 389 12.43 1.88 -20.64
N SER A 390 11.72 1.80 -19.53
CA SER A 390 11.79 2.76 -18.42
C SER A 390 12.63 2.28 -17.25
N LEU A 391 13.14 1.05 -17.28
CA LEU A 391 13.81 0.39 -16.16
C LEU A 391 15.13 1.08 -15.79
N LEU A 392 15.32 1.35 -14.50
CA LEU A 392 16.53 1.91 -13.91
C LEU A 392 17.24 0.95 -12.97
N TYR A 393 16.45 0.19 -12.19
CA TYR A 393 16.96 -0.71 -11.15
C TYR A 393 16.08 -1.95 -11.02
N ARG A 394 16.72 -3.08 -10.69
CA ARG A 394 16.06 -4.22 -10.04
C ARG A 394 16.80 -4.52 -8.75
N TRP A 395 16.08 -4.95 -7.72
CA TRP A 395 16.69 -5.27 -6.44
C TRP A 395 16.09 -6.52 -5.81
N CYS A 396 16.88 -7.15 -4.93
CA CYS A 396 16.50 -8.34 -4.20
C CYS A 396 16.99 -8.23 -2.76
N ILE A 397 16.10 -8.53 -1.79
CA ILE A 397 16.48 -8.68 -0.38
C ILE A 397 16.24 -10.13 0.03
N ARG A 398 17.28 -10.77 0.56
CA ARG A 398 17.21 -12.06 1.23
C ARG A 398 17.97 -12.01 2.53
N ASP A 399 17.30 -12.39 3.61
CA ASP A 399 17.84 -12.34 4.96
C ASP A 399 18.38 -10.94 5.31
N ARG A 400 19.69 -10.77 5.39
CA ARG A 400 20.37 -9.49 5.65
C ARG A 400 20.87 -8.79 4.39
N TRP A 401 20.94 -9.51 3.26
CA TRP A 401 21.58 -9.01 2.05
C TRP A 401 20.60 -8.34 1.11
N LYS A 402 20.99 -7.18 0.61
CA LYS A 402 20.28 -6.49 -0.48
C LYS A 402 21.20 -6.28 -1.66
N LEU A 403 20.81 -6.82 -2.81
CA LEU A 403 21.46 -6.58 -4.10
C LEU A 403 20.66 -5.57 -4.92
N VAL A 404 21.36 -4.60 -5.48
CA VAL A 404 20.82 -3.64 -6.46
C VAL A 404 21.59 -3.81 -7.78
N LEU A 405 20.84 -4.05 -8.86
CA LEU A 405 21.34 -4.06 -10.24
C LEU A 405 20.86 -2.80 -10.94
N SER A 406 21.79 -2.01 -11.48
CA SER A 406 21.52 -0.74 -12.15
C SER A 406 21.52 -0.89 -13.67
N TYR A 407 20.70 -0.09 -14.34
CA TYR A 407 20.58 0.00 -15.79
C TYR A 407 20.93 1.40 -16.26
N ASP A 408 21.12 1.57 -17.58
CA ASP A 408 21.38 2.87 -18.18
C ASP A 408 20.25 3.87 -17.83
N GLY A 409 20.62 4.94 -17.16
CA GLY A 409 19.71 5.99 -16.73
C GLY A 409 19.38 7.05 -17.78
N GLN A 410 19.71 6.86 -19.07
CA GLN A 410 19.54 7.89 -20.11
C GLN A 410 18.09 8.31 -20.34
N VAL A 411 17.13 7.42 -20.08
CA VAL A 411 15.68 7.70 -20.17
C VAL A 411 15.18 8.56 -19.01
N ASN A 412 15.92 8.67 -17.91
CA ASN A 412 15.48 9.38 -16.71
C ASN A 412 15.77 10.88 -16.82
N ARG A 413 14.74 11.74 -16.73
CA ARG A 413 14.90 13.19 -16.66
C ARG A 413 15.67 13.68 -15.43
N TYR A 414 15.68 12.88 -14.38
CA TYR A 414 16.38 13.13 -13.12
C TYR A 414 17.70 12.36 -13.05
N ARG A 415 18.50 12.39 -14.11
CA ARG A 415 19.76 11.64 -14.19
C ARG A 415 20.67 11.81 -12.98
N ALA A 416 20.73 13.01 -12.40
CA ALA A 416 21.50 13.28 -11.20
C ALA A 416 21.02 12.50 -9.98
N VAL A 417 19.69 12.21 -9.88
CA VAL A 417 19.09 11.46 -8.77
C VAL A 417 19.61 10.03 -8.70
N HIS A 418 19.87 9.43 -9.85
CA HIS A 418 20.22 8.01 -9.95
C HIS A 418 21.72 7.79 -10.14
N GLY A 419 22.52 8.85 -9.98
CA GLY A 419 23.95 8.81 -10.25
C GLY A 419 24.22 8.14 -11.58
N SER A 420 24.47 8.88 -12.65
CA SER A 420 24.81 8.37 -13.99
C SER A 420 26.02 7.39 -13.99
N ARG A 421 26.46 6.95 -12.82
CA ARG A 421 27.67 6.18 -12.54
C ARG A 421 27.46 5.19 -11.38
N ALA A 422 26.26 4.61 -11.19
CA ALA A 422 26.18 3.41 -10.38
C ALA A 422 26.89 2.29 -11.17
N VAL A 423 28.14 2.14 -10.85
CA VAL A 423 29.10 1.28 -11.55
C VAL A 423 28.98 -0.11 -10.96
N GLY A 424 28.27 -1.00 -11.65
CA GLY A 424 28.13 -2.40 -11.30
C GLY A 424 27.12 -2.74 -10.21
N PRO A 425 27.07 -4.00 -9.79
CA PRO A 425 26.22 -4.45 -8.71
C PRO A 425 26.56 -3.76 -7.39
N GLN A 426 25.54 -3.46 -6.59
CA GLN A 426 25.71 -2.97 -5.23
C GLN A 426 25.09 -3.98 -4.25
N LEU A 427 25.89 -4.45 -3.32
CA LEU A 427 25.47 -5.38 -2.28
C LEU A 427 25.59 -4.73 -0.90
N PHE A 428 24.54 -4.78 -0.12
CA PHE A 428 24.50 -4.18 1.22
C PHE A 428 24.07 -5.20 2.28
N ASP A 429 24.64 -5.06 3.48
CA ASP A 429 24.22 -5.79 4.67
C ASP A 429 23.27 -4.92 5.49
N LEU A 430 21.97 -5.07 5.30
CA LEU A 430 20.96 -4.20 5.91
C LEU A 430 20.87 -4.28 7.44
N LEU A 431 21.45 -5.31 8.08
CA LEU A 431 21.49 -5.41 9.53
C LEU A 431 22.67 -4.63 10.15
N ALA A 432 23.80 -4.64 9.47
CA ALA A 432 25.00 -3.90 9.91
C ALA A 432 25.02 -2.47 9.35
N ASP A 433 24.44 -2.25 8.18
CA ASP A 433 24.45 -0.99 7.43
C ASP A 433 23.04 -0.68 6.90
N PRO A 434 22.09 -0.28 7.75
CA PRO A 434 20.70 0.00 7.37
C PRO A 434 20.55 1.25 6.48
N HIS A 435 21.63 2.04 6.30
CA HIS A 435 21.67 3.20 5.41
C HIS A 435 22.43 2.94 4.10
N GLU A 436 22.93 1.70 3.91
CA GLU A 436 23.56 1.22 2.67
C GLU A 436 24.78 2.04 2.24
N GLU A 437 25.60 2.48 3.18
CA GLU A 437 26.78 3.32 2.95
C GLU A 437 27.93 2.54 2.32
N HIS A 438 28.04 1.23 2.56
CA HIS A 438 29.17 0.40 2.19
C HIS A 438 28.78 -0.69 1.18
N ASN A 439 29.23 -0.53 -0.08
CA ASN A 439 29.04 -1.56 -1.10
C ASN A 439 30.00 -2.74 -0.90
N LEU A 440 29.46 -3.91 -0.56
CA LEU A 440 30.19 -5.15 -0.28
C LEU A 440 30.24 -6.12 -1.47
N ALA A 441 29.79 -5.72 -2.69
CA ALA A 441 29.68 -6.60 -3.86
C ALA A 441 31.00 -7.29 -4.24
N LYS A 442 32.13 -6.58 -4.15
CA LYS A 442 33.46 -7.15 -4.45
C LYS A 442 33.92 -8.19 -3.40
N GLN A 443 33.46 -8.04 -2.16
CA GLN A 443 33.83 -8.92 -1.03
C GLN A 443 32.99 -10.20 -1.01
N HIS A 444 31.77 -10.17 -1.57
CA HIS A 444 30.82 -11.29 -1.55
C HIS A 444 30.28 -11.63 -2.95
N PRO A 445 31.14 -11.98 -3.94
CA PRO A 445 30.72 -12.21 -5.33
C PRO A 445 29.72 -13.40 -5.46
N GLN A 446 29.82 -14.38 -4.59
CA GLN A 446 28.90 -15.52 -4.58
C GLN A 446 27.46 -15.10 -4.19
N VAL A 447 27.32 -14.21 -3.17
CA VAL A 447 26.02 -13.65 -2.77
C VAL A 447 25.45 -12.80 -3.90
N VAL A 448 26.29 -11.99 -4.56
CA VAL A 448 25.87 -11.22 -5.74
C VAL A 448 25.31 -12.13 -6.82
N ALA A 449 26.03 -13.22 -7.18
CA ALA A 449 25.58 -14.15 -8.22
C ALA A 449 24.26 -14.86 -7.85
N GLU A 450 24.12 -15.28 -6.58
CA GLU A 450 22.91 -15.91 -6.08
C GLU A 450 21.69 -14.99 -6.15
N LEU A 451 21.81 -13.75 -5.68
CA LEU A 451 20.71 -12.78 -5.68
C LEU A 451 20.39 -12.28 -7.10
N ALA A 452 21.40 -12.11 -7.96
CA ALA A 452 21.20 -11.76 -9.37
C ALA A 452 20.40 -12.85 -10.11
N ALA A 453 20.71 -14.12 -9.86
CA ALA A 453 19.96 -15.24 -10.44
C ALA A 453 18.49 -15.26 -9.96
N ARG A 454 18.18 -14.80 -8.72
CA ARG A 454 16.80 -14.64 -8.27
C ARG A 454 16.07 -13.52 -8.99
N ILE A 455 16.73 -12.38 -9.16
CA ILE A 455 16.20 -11.23 -9.91
C ILE A 455 15.86 -11.66 -11.36
N ASP A 456 16.75 -12.39 -12.02
CA ASP A 456 16.56 -12.80 -13.40
C ASP A 456 15.47 -13.86 -13.56
N ARG A 457 15.29 -14.79 -12.59
CA ARG A 457 14.17 -15.72 -12.59
C ARG A 457 12.82 -15.04 -12.36
N TRP A 458 12.77 -14.01 -11.52
CA TRP A 458 11.56 -13.28 -11.22
C TRP A 458 11.05 -12.47 -12.42
N TRP A 459 11.95 -11.69 -13.03
CA TRP A 459 11.64 -10.92 -14.22
C TRP A 459 12.85 -10.88 -15.15
N PRO A 460 12.90 -11.76 -16.16
CA PRO A 460 13.99 -11.79 -17.12
C PRO A 460 13.94 -10.60 -18.05
N VAL A 461 14.88 -9.67 -17.89
CA VAL A 461 15.05 -8.49 -18.74
C VAL A 461 15.95 -8.86 -19.91
N ARG A 462 15.48 -8.67 -21.15
CA ARG A 462 16.18 -9.10 -22.37
C ARG A 462 16.69 -7.93 -23.23
N GLN A 463 15.99 -6.78 -23.17
CA GLN A 463 16.29 -5.63 -24.05
C GLN A 463 17.29 -4.66 -23.43
N ARG A 464 17.66 -4.86 -22.17
CA ARG A 464 18.57 -3.97 -21.43
C ARG A 464 19.61 -4.78 -20.68
N GLN A 465 20.84 -4.24 -20.65
CA GLN A 465 21.93 -4.85 -19.87
C GLN A 465 22.17 -4.06 -18.59
N THR A 466 22.55 -4.76 -17.53
CA THR A 466 23.03 -4.12 -16.32
C THR A 466 24.30 -3.35 -16.60
N VAL A 467 24.45 -2.20 -15.95
CA VAL A 467 25.71 -1.46 -15.95
C VAL A 467 26.72 -2.29 -15.16
N VAL A 468 27.71 -2.83 -15.84
CA VAL A 468 28.87 -3.50 -15.21
C VAL A 468 29.98 -2.47 -15.03
N THR A 469 30.73 -2.61 -13.96
CA THR A 469 31.93 -1.80 -13.71
C THR A 469 32.94 -2.06 -14.82
N PRO A 470 33.57 -1.02 -15.43
CA PRO A 470 34.74 -1.24 -16.29
C PRO A 470 35.87 -1.88 -15.52
#